data_5c5d7007754d2601e66817123b3faf1a
#
_entry.id   5c5d7007754d2601e66817123b3faf1a
#
_cell.length_a   1.000
_cell.length_b   1.000
_cell.length_c   1.000
_cell.angle_alpha   90.00
_cell.angle_beta   90.00
_cell.angle_gamma   90.00
#
_symmetry.space_group_name_H-M   'P 1'
#
loop_
_entity.id
_entity.type
_entity.pdbx_description
1 polymer ?
#
loop_
_entity_poly.entity_id
_entity_poly.type
_entity_poly.pdbx_seq_one_letter_code
_entity_poly.pdbx_strand_id
1 'polypeptide(L)'
;MPDTFSDPAAEAAAARPADAVSTDPAVPGDLDPGLFDGGGPSKGLRATTLLSKDARLAGRPKLCSDCGLCDSAFKPLMAKTCVFVRNRSEALEQDLFGRNRRDGDELRFGVFQAMHQARMRQPPAGAQWSGIVTSLAARLLERGDVDAVITAATMPGPRFAPRPILARTPEEVRASAGNKPCLSPNLAMFDEARAAGVKRLAFIGTGCQVHMLRAAQPAIEQALGLTRLDVIGIPCSDNVTYPDLTYFLEQVSESPGTIVHYEFMQDYSLKMRHEDGHVEQLNFIDFPMDRLEGIFPSACLSCFDYANTLADITIGYMGAELGWQWILVRNDRGQALFNVIAPELEMGRLTSAGDRARGMPRYIQMLAKPPGR
;
A
#
# COMPACT_ATOMS: atom_id res chain seq x y z
N MET A 1 -57.29 -14.53 17.53
CA MET A 1 -56.70 -15.58 16.68
C MET A 1 -55.46 -14.96 16.04
N PRO A 2 -54.25 -15.38 16.38
CA PRO A 2 -53.07 -14.90 15.73
C PRO A 2 -52.65 -15.86 14.61
N ASP A 3 -52.44 -15.32 13.43
CA ASP A 3 -51.89 -16.03 12.27
C ASP A 3 -50.41 -16.30 12.46
N THR A 4 -50.05 -17.58 12.41
CA THR A 4 -48.69 -18.09 12.41
C THR A 4 -48.20 -18.16 10.97
N PHE A 5 -47.31 -17.25 10.54
CA PHE A 5 -46.51 -17.44 9.35
C PHE A 5 -45.23 -18.22 9.72
N SER A 6 -45.16 -19.46 9.27
CA SER A 6 -43.97 -20.30 9.33
C SER A 6 -43.05 -19.90 8.19
N ASP A 7 -41.79 -19.61 8.54
CA ASP A 7 -40.68 -19.32 7.63
C ASP A 7 -40.11 -20.64 7.04
N PRO A 8 -40.09 -20.86 5.70
CA PRO A 8 -39.57 -22.08 5.08
C PRO A 8 -38.05 -22.10 4.83
N ALA A 9 -37.26 -21.22 5.46
CA ALA A 9 -35.81 -21.14 5.21
C ALA A 9 -34.95 -21.88 6.25
N ALA A 10 -35.52 -22.71 7.13
CA ALA A 10 -34.78 -23.35 8.22
C ALA A 10 -34.37 -24.83 7.95
N GLU A 11 -34.47 -25.33 6.73
CA GLU A 11 -34.01 -26.69 6.39
C GLU A 11 -33.14 -26.70 5.15
N ALA A 12 -31.84 -26.48 5.30
CA ALA A 12 -30.76 -27.02 4.44
C ALA A 12 -29.38 -26.56 4.92
N ALA A 13 -29.01 -26.79 6.18
CA ALA A 13 -27.61 -26.79 6.60
C ALA A 13 -27.11 -28.24 6.65
N ALA A 14 -27.03 -28.90 5.50
CA ALA A 14 -26.29 -30.15 5.38
C ALA A 14 -24.80 -29.84 5.51
N ALA A 15 -24.17 -30.40 6.54
CA ALA A 15 -22.73 -30.36 6.77
C ALA A 15 -21.99 -30.81 5.51
N ARG A 16 -21.15 -29.94 4.94
CA ARG A 16 -20.12 -30.33 3.99
C ARG A 16 -19.08 -31.14 4.75
N PRO A 17 -18.62 -32.28 4.21
CA PRO A 17 -17.52 -33.02 4.82
C PRO A 17 -16.29 -32.10 4.86
N ALA A 18 -15.55 -32.18 5.96
CA ALA A 18 -14.24 -31.54 6.12
C ALA A 18 -13.29 -32.11 5.05
N ASP A 19 -13.22 -31.45 3.93
CA ASP A 19 -12.27 -31.79 2.88
C ASP A 19 -10.87 -31.46 3.36
N ALA A 20 -10.02 -32.43 3.15
CA ALA A 20 -8.64 -32.59 3.48
C ALA A 20 -7.90 -31.24 3.58
N VAL A 21 -7.31 -31.00 4.75
CA VAL A 21 -6.21 -30.04 4.95
C VAL A 21 -5.19 -30.32 3.84
N SER A 22 -5.12 -29.43 2.84
CA SER A 22 -4.03 -29.41 1.89
C SER A 22 -2.75 -29.21 2.70
N THR A 23 -1.99 -30.25 2.87
CA THR A 23 -0.62 -30.16 3.35
C THR A 23 0.20 -29.50 2.26
N ASP A 24 0.12 -28.16 2.17
CA ASP A 24 1.10 -27.40 1.40
C ASP A 24 2.47 -27.71 2.01
N PRO A 25 3.45 -28.12 1.20
CA PRO A 25 4.78 -28.39 1.75
C PRO A 25 5.27 -27.09 2.40
N ALA A 26 5.67 -27.19 3.67
CA ALA A 26 6.31 -26.13 4.41
C ALA A 26 7.33 -25.44 3.50
N VAL A 27 7.38 -24.11 3.53
CA VAL A 27 8.48 -23.37 2.89
C VAL A 27 9.76 -24.01 3.43
N PRO A 28 10.62 -24.58 2.60
CA PRO A 28 11.83 -25.21 3.09
C PRO A 28 12.61 -24.16 3.88
N GLY A 29 12.85 -24.41 5.17
CA GLY A 29 13.67 -23.53 6.01
C GLY A 29 15.13 -23.46 5.56
N ASP A 30 15.51 -24.28 4.61
CA ASP A 30 16.83 -24.35 4.00
C ASP A 30 16.76 -23.74 2.59
N LEU A 31 16.74 -22.41 2.51
CA LEU A 31 17.15 -21.73 1.30
C LEU A 31 18.67 -21.88 1.22
N ASP A 32 19.14 -22.50 0.14
CA ASP A 32 20.56 -22.63 -0.17
C ASP A 32 21.22 -21.24 -0.02
N PRO A 33 22.19 -21.07 0.90
CA PRO A 33 22.91 -19.81 1.03
C PRO A 33 23.54 -19.33 -0.28
N GLY A 34 23.88 -20.24 -1.20
CA GLY A 34 24.38 -19.94 -2.54
C GLY A 34 23.35 -19.29 -3.47
N LEU A 35 22.03 -19.34 -3.12
CA LEU A 35 21.01 -18.69 -3.92
C LEU A 35 21.16 -17.14 -3.95
N PHE A 36 21.88 -16.60 -2.99
CA PHE A 36 22.08 -15.15 -2.82
C PHE A 36 23.50 -14.68 -3.18
N ASP A 37 24.43 -15.59 -3.47
CA ASP A 37 25.82 -15.24 -3.77
C ASP A 37 26.06 -14.66 -5.19
N GLY A 38 25.05 -14.64 -6.05
CA GLY A 38 25.14 -14.14 -7.43
C GLY A 38 24.81 -12.64 -7.62
N GLY A 39 24.42 -11.92 -6.58
CA GLY A 39 24.05 -10.52 -6.66
C GLY A 39 25.21 -9.60 -6.37
N GLY A 40 25.99 -9.25 -7.39
CA GLY A 40 26.82 -8.03 -7.33
C GLY A 40 25.94 -6.81 -6.98
N PRO A 41 26.52 -5.69 -6.47
CA PRO A 41 25.76 -4.51 -6.07
C PRO A 41 24.80 -4.17 -7.21
N SER A 42 23.51 -4.01 -6.86
CA SER A 42 22.48 -3.62 -7.83
C SER A 42 23.03 -2.46 -8.61
N LYS A 43 23.37 -2.68 -9.88
CA LYS A 43 23.84 -1.61 -10.77
C LYS A 43 22.74 -0.59 -10.70
N GLY A 44 23.03 0.54 -10.05
CA GLY A 44 22.07 1.52 -9.54
C GLY A 44 20.83 1.63 -10.42
N LEU A 45 19.67 1.64 -9.82
CA LEU A 45 18.38 1.72 -10.53
C LEU A 45 18.58 2.60 -11.75
N ARG A 46 18.79 1.96 -12.90
CA ARG A 46 18.99 2.67 -14.15
C ARG A 46 17.74 3.51 -14.33
N ALA A 47 17.85 4.63 -15.02
CA ALA A 47 16.78 5.52 -15.43
C ALA A 47 15.61 4.82 -16.20
N THR A 48 15.53 3.50 -16.10
CA THR A 48 14.53 2.60 -16.66
C THR A 48 13.13 2.81 -16.10
N THR A 49 13.00 3.56 -15.00
CA THR A 49 11.71 3.99 -14.43
C THR A 49 10.90 4.89 -15.38
N LEU A 50 11.54 5.42 -16.41
CA LEU A 50 10.94 6.33 -17.38
C LEU A 50 10.62 5.68 -18.73
N LEU A 51 10.76 4.36 -18.83
CA LEU A 51 10.38 3.66 -20.06
C LEU A 51 8.87 3.68 -20.23
N SER A 52 8.42 3.63 -21.49
CA SER A 52 7.00 3.46 -21.80
C SER A 52 6.43 2.23 -21.10
N LYS A 53 5.13 2.22 -20.84
CA LYS A 53 4.41 1.09 -20.22
C LYS A 53 4.81 -0.24 -20.87
N ASP A 54 4.87 -0.28 -22.19
CA ASP A 54 5.18 -1.48 -22.94
C ASP A 54 6.64 -1.90 -22.80
N ALA A 55 7.58 -0.96 -22.81
CA ALA A 55 9.01 -1.24 -22.66
C ALA A 55 9.35 -1.67 -21.22
N ARG A 56 8.74 -1.05 -20.21
CA ARG A 56 8.98 -1.38 -18.80
C ARG A 56 8.39 -2.72 -18.41
N LEU A 57 7.20 -3.02 -18.88
CA LEU A 57 6.50 -4.26 -18.61
C LEU A 57 6.78 -5.35 -19.66
N ALA A 58 7.58 -5.07 -20.68
CA ALA A 58 7.99 -6.04 -21.67
C ALA A 58 8.67 -7.25 -20.99
N GLY A 59 8.19 -8.44 -21.32
CA GLY A 59 8.68 -9.69 -20.70
C GLY A 59 8.15 -9.96 -19.29
N ARG A 60 7.34 -9.08 -18.71
CA ARG A 60 6.67 -9.31 -17.42
C ARG A 60 5.35 -10.07 -17.62
N PRO A 61 4.84 -10.76 -16.58
CA PRO A 61 3.49 -11.32 -16.61
C PRO A 61 2.45 -10.25 -16.95
N LYS A 62 1.40 -10.64 -17.69
CA LYS A 62 0.30 -9.73 -18.08
C LYS A 62 -0.31 -9.00 -16.88
N LEU A 63 -0.40 -9.67 -15.73
CA LEU A 63 -0.81 -9.08 -14.46
C LEU A 63 0.44 -8.80 -13.62
N CYS A 64 1.02 -7.62 -13.74
CA CYS A 64 2.18 -7.17 -12.97
C CYS A 64 1.93 -5.79 -12.40
N SER A 65 2.12 -5.65 -11.08
CA SER A 65 2.05 -4.36 -10.37
C SER A 65 3.40 -3.69 -10.21
N ASP A 66 4.46 -4.25 -10.82
CA ASP A 66 5.82 -3.73 -10.72
C ASP A 66 6.27 -3.46 -9.27
N CYS A 67 6.03 -4.42 -8.40
CA CYS A 67 6.33 -4.30 -6.97
C CYS A 67 7.83 -4.25 -6.65
N GLY A 68 8.69 -4.72 -7.58
CA GLY A 68 10.15 -4.74 -7.43
C GLY A 68 10.73 -6.10 -7.02
N LEU A 69 9.93 -7.08 -6.61
CA LEU A 69 10.46 -8.39 -6.19
C LEU A 69 11.26 -9.08 -7.31
N CYS A 70 10.79 -8.96 -8.56
CA CYS A 70 11.47 -9.53 -9.72
C CYS A 70 12.75 -8.80 -10.12
N ASP A 71 13.02 -7.65 -9.53
CA ASP A 71 14.21 -6.83 -9.74
C ASP A 71 15.23 -6.99 -8.60
N SER A 72 14.98 -7.92 -7.67
CA SER A 72 15.82 -8.21 -6.51
C SER A 72 16.36 -9.64 -6.54
N ALA A 73 17.26 -9.95 -5.63
CA ALA A 73 17.75 -11.30 -5.38
C ALA A 73 16.63 -12.29 -5.01
N PHE A 74 15.46 -11.79 -4.59
CA PHE A 74 14.30 -12.59 -4.23
C PHE A 74 13.42 -12.98 -5.43
N LYS A 75 13.80 -12.63 -6.66
CA LYS A 75 13.12 -13.05 -7.89
C LYS A 75 12.76 -14.54 -7.96
N PRO A 76 13.62 -15.49 -7.51
CA PRO A 76 13.27 -16.91 -7.51
C PRO A 76 12.02 -17.28 -6.71
N LEU A 77 11.62 -16.46 -5.74
CA LEU A 77 10.41 -16.66 -4.94
C LEU A 77 9.13 -16.24 -5.67
N MET A 78 9.21 -15.54 -6.80
CA MET A 78 8.07 -14.92 -7.49
C MET A 78 6.90 -15.87 -7.70
N ALA A 79 7.13 -17.06 -8.18
CA ALA A 79 6.07 -18.04 -8.46
C ALA A 79 5.26 -18.44 -7.21
N LYS A 80 5.85 -18.32 -6.01
CA LYS A 80 5.22 -18.66 -4.73
C LYS A 80 4.64 -17.46 -4.00
N THR A 81 5.09 -16.24 -4.33
CA THR A 81 4.78 -15.03 -3.55
C THR A 81 3.97 -13.99 -4.31
N CYS A 82 3.99 -14.03 -5.66
CA CYS A 82 3.27 -13.05 -6.48
C CYS A 82 1.75 -13.24 -6.33
N VAL A 83 1.05 -12.22 -5.83
CA VAL A 83 -0.41 -12.25 -5.61
C VAL A 83 -1.20 -12.52 -6.89
N PHE A 84 -0.68 -12.12 -8.05
CA PHE A 84 -1.30 -12.34 -9.35
C PHE A 84 -1.03 -13.73 -9.95
N VAL A 85 -0.09 -14.48 -9.38
CA VAL A 85 0.18 -15.89 -9.72
C VAL A 85 -0.50 -16.81 -8.70
N ARG A 86 -0.38 -16.49 -7.42
CA ARG A 86 -0.93 -17.26 -6.32
C ARG A 86 -1.41 -16.32 -5.21
N ASN A 87 -2.70 -16.16 -5.10
CA ASN A 87 -3.28 -15.43 -3.98
C ASN A 87 -3.18 -16.27 -2.70
N ARG A 88 -2.53 -15.72 -1.68
CA ARG A 88 -2.33 -16.35 -0.37
C ARG A 88 -2.92 -15.53 0.78
N SER A 89 -3.83 -14.60 0.49
CA SER A 89 -4.34 -13.65 1.49
C SER A 89 -4.87 -14.33 2.75
N GLU A 90 -5.66 -15.40 2.61
CA GLU A 90 -6.22 -16.13 3.76
C GLU A 90 -5.14 -16.79 4.61
N ALA A 91 -4.17 -17.46 3.99
CA ALA A 91 -3.06 -18.07 4.71
C ALA A 91 -2.20 -17.01 5.42
N LEU A 92 -1.92 -15.88 4.74
CA LEU A 92 -1.16 -14.78 5.33
C LEU A 92 -1.92 -14.08 6.46
N GLU A 93 -3.24 -13.95 6.37
CA GLU A 93 -4.05 -13.45 7.50
C GLU A 93 -3.96 -14.39 8.71
N GLN A 94 -4.06 -15.70 8.48
CA GLN A 94 -3.91 -16.69 9.54
C GLN A 94 -2.52 -16.62 10.18
N ASP A 95 -1.47 -16.48 9.37
CA ASP A 95 -0.07 -16.40 9.84
C ASP A 95 0.18 -15.10 10.64
N LEU A 96 -0.37 -13.96 10.17
CA LEU A 96 -0.13 -12.64 10.76
C LEU A 96 -1.01 -12.34 11.97
N PHE A 97 -2.26 -12.80 11.96
CA PHE A 97 -3.29 -12.40 12.93
C PHE A 97 -3.85 -13.56 13.75
N GLY A 98 -3.39 -14.81 13.47
CA GLY A 98 -3.91 -16.01 14.12
C GLY A 98 -5.35 -16.36 13.72
N ARG A 99 -5.92 -15.65 12.75
CA ARG A 99 -7.29 -15.84 12.24
C ARG A 99 -7.49 -15.16 10.89
N ASN A 100 -8.50 -15.57 10.18
CA ASN A 100 -8.98 -14.85 9.00
C ASN A 100 -9.96 -13.74 9.39
N ARG A 101 -10.21 -12.83 8.45
CA ARG A 101 -11.20 -11.75 8.59
C ARG A 101 -12.61 -12.30 8.81
N ARG A 102 -13.41 -11.55 9.55
CA ARG A 102 -14.82 -11.84 9.83
C ARG A 102 -15.71 -11.07 8.86
N ASP A 103 -17.00 -11.41 8.86
CA ASP A 103 -18.03 -10.63 8.19
C ASP A 103 -18.13 -9.20 8.75
N GLY A 104 -18.84 -8.34 8.05
CA GLY A 104 -19.02 -6.95 8.42
C GLY A 104 -17.86 -6.07 7.93
N ASP A 105 -17.32 -5.23 8.80
CA ASP A 105 -16.27 -4.28 8.46
C ASP A 105 -14.98 -4.97 7.99
N GLU A 106 -14.62 -6.09 8.61
CA GLU A 106 -13.40 -6.81 8.26
C GLU A 106 -13.43 -7.43 6.86
N LEU A 107 -14.61 -7.71 6.31
CA LEU A 107 -14.72 -8.22 4.95
C LEU A 107 -14.06 -7.27 3.93
N ARG A 108 -14.13 -5.96 4.20
CA ARG A 108 -13.58 -4.92 3.33
C ARG A 108 -12.24 -4.38 3.81
N PHE A 109 -12.06 -4.27 5.12
CA PHE A 109 -10.87 -3.61 5.70
C PHE A 109 -9.81 -4.60 6.17
N GLY A 110 -10.06 -5.91 6.06
CA GLY A 110 -9.20 -6.96 6.61
C GLY A 110 -9.28 -7.01 8.14
N VAL A 111 -8.48 -7.87 8.75
CA VAL A 111 -8.38 -7.98 10.20
C VAL A 111 -7.85 -6.68 10.79
N PHE A 112 -8.48 -6.17 11.86
CA PHE A 112 -7.97 -5.04 12.63
C PHE A 112 -8.39 -5.13 14.10
N GLN A 113 -7.57 -4.56 14.99
CA GLN A 113 -7.81 -4.46 16.42
C GLN A 113 -8.51 -3.14 16.77
N ALA A 114 -8.11 -2.05 16.10
CA ALA A 114 -8.66 -0.73 16.34
C ALA A 114 -8.70 0.11 15.06
N MET A 115 -9.65 1.04 15.02
CA MET A 115 -9.77 2.06 13.98
C MET A 115 -9.82 3.43 14.65
N HIS A 116 -9.04 4.37 14.13
CA HIS A 116 -8.98 5.73 14.64
C HIS A 116 -9.17 6.73 13.50
N GLN A 117 -9.69 7.91 13.83
CA GLN A 117 -9.60 9.10 13.00
C GLN A 117 -8.65 10.07 13.68
N ALA A 118 -7.66 10.57 12.95
CA ALA A 118 -6.63 11.44 13.52
C ALA A 118 -6.06 12.39 12.48
N ARG A 119 -5.40 13.45 12.96
CA ARG A 119 -4.54 14.32 12.14
C ARG A 119 -3.31 14.73 12.93
N MET A 120 -2.23 15.08 12.24
CA MET A 120 -1.07 15.68 12.90
C MET A 120 -1.43 17.05 13.47
N ARG A 121 -1.01 17.35 14.70
CA ARG A 121 -1.10 18.71 15.27
C ARG A 121 -0.25 19.70 14.50
N GLN A 122 0.89 19.25 13.98
CA GLN A 122 1.84 20.00 13.18
C GLN A 122 2.21 19.19 11.95
N PRO A 123 1.47 19.30 10.84
CA PRO A 123 1.77 18.57 9.60
C PRO A 123 3.15 18.97 9.06
N PRO A 124 3.99 17.99 8.65
CA PRO A 124 5.26 18.30 8.00
C PRO A 124 5.05 18.99 6.66
N ALA A 125 5.93 19.93 6.32
CA ALA A 125 5.86 20.62 5.03
C ALA A 125 5.93 19.64 3.85
N GLY A 126 5.10 19.87 2.83
CA GLY A 126 5.04 19.03 1.63
C GLY A 126 4.41 17.65 1.82
N ALA A 127 4.03 17.28 3.03
CA ALA A 127 3.30 16.05 3.26
C ALA A 127 1.87 16.15 2.73
N GLN A 128 1.39 15.06 2.17
CA GLN A 128 0.01 14.93 1.75
C GLN A 128 -0.89 14.80 2.98
N TRP A 129 -2.05 15.43 2.94
CA TRP A 129 -3.04 15.44 4.03
C TRP A 129 -2.44 15.98 5.32
N SER A 130 -2.56 15.22 6.40
CA SER A 130 -1.90 15.61 7.66
C SER A 130 -0.49 15.03 7.81
N GLY A 131 -0.03 14.13 6.91
CA GLY A 131 1.34 13.63 6.90
C GLY A 131 1.68 12.60 7.97
N ILE A 132 0.70 11.85 8.50
CA ILE A 132 0.92 10.86 9.57
C ILE A 132 1.94 9.80 9.15
N VAL A 133 1.89 9.27 7.92
CA VAL A 133 2.85 8.26 7.43
C VAL A 133 4.28 8.78 7.44
N THR A 134 4.48 9.98 6.90
CA THR A 134 5.80 10.64 6.85
C THR A 134 6.34 10.90 8.26
N SER A 135 5.49 11.43 9.14
CA SER A 135 5.87 11.71 10.54
C SER A 135 6.20 10.44 11.31
N LEU A 136 5.39 9.39 11.18
CA LEU A 136 5.66 8.09 11.82
C LEU A 136 7.01 7.53 11.37
N ALA A 137 7.25 7.47 10.07
CA ALA A 137 8.49 6.92 9.52
C ALA A 137 9.72 7.74 9.95
N ALA A 138 9.64 9.08 9.92
CA ALA A 138 10.71 9.94 10.39
C ALA A 138 10.96 9.73 11.90
N ARG A 139 9.90 9.61 12.71
CA ARG A 139 10.01 9.39 14.14
C ARG A 139 10.65 8.04 14.49
N LEU A 140 10.38 6.99 13.72
CA LEU A 140 11.03 5.68 13.92
C LEU A 140 12.55 5.76 13.76
N LEU A 141 13.03 6.53 12.78
CA LEU A 141 14.47 6.80 12.59
C LEU A 141 15.04 7.68 13.70
N GLU A 142 14.37 8.78 14.07
CA GLU A 142 14.79 9.69 15.14
C GLU A 142 14.97 8.98 16.49
N ARG A 143 14.09 8.04 16.79
CA ARG A 143 14.14 7.23 18.02
C ARG A 143 15.16 6.09 17.93
N GLY A 144 15.70 5.82 16.75
CA GLY A 144 16.51 4.63 16.50
C GLY A 144 15.72 3.33 16.64
N ASP A 145 14.41 3.35 16.42
CA ASP A 145 13.57 2.14 16.40
C ASP A 145 13.85 1.31 15.17
N VAL A 146 14.21 1.95 14.05
CA VAL A 146 14.65 1.32 12.79
C VAL A 146 15.96 1.93 12.30
N ASP A 147 16.69 1.18 11.47
CA ASP A 147 17.94 1.61 10.84
C ASP A 147 17.69 2.28 9.49
N ALA A 148 16.57 1.95 8.86
CA ALA A 148 16.19 2.46 7.55
C ALA A 148 14.67 2.33 7.32
N VAL A 149 14.18 3.07 6.32
CA VAL A 149 12.80 3.03 5.82
C VAL A 149 12.84 2.83 4.31
N ILE A 150 12.17 1.80 3.79
CA ILE A 150 11.90 1.68 2.35
C ILE A 150 10.62 2.45 2.03
N THR A 151 10.73 3.40 1.10
CA THR A 151 9.60 4.22 0.62
C THR A 151 9.85 4.66 -0.82
N ALA A 152 8.93 5.47 -1.38
CA ALA A 152 9.09 6.07 -2.71
C ALA A 152 9.34 7.57 -2.58
N ALA A 153 10.39 8.07 -3.22
CA ALA A 153 10.69 9.49 -3.38
C ALA A 153 10.45 9.95 -4.83
N THR A 154 10.39 11.24 -5.06
CA THR A 154 10.39 11.83 -6.40
C THR A 154 11.81 11.81 -6.98
N MET A 155 11.94 11.46 -8.27
CA MET A 155 13.22 11.54 -8.97
C MET A 155 13.65 12.99 -9.20
N PRO A 156 14.94 13.29 -9.13
CA PRO A 156 15.45 14.56 -9.65
C PRO A 156 15.21 14.66 -11.17
N GLY A 157 14.68 15.78 -11.62
CA GLY A 157 14.47 16.09 -13.04
C GLY A 157 13.03 15.82 -13.52
N PRO A 158 12.61 14.58 -13.79
CA PRO A 158 11.23 14.33 -14.24
C PRO A 158 10.23 14.62 -13.13
N ARG A 159 9.28 15.52 -13.40
CA ARG A 159 8.26 15.89 -12.41
C ARG A 159 7.43 14.67 -12.02
N PHE A 160 7.26 14.47 -10.71
CA PHE A 160 6.43 13.42 -10.11
C PHE A 160 6.86 11.98 -10.40
N ALA A 161 7.96 11.74 -11.12
CA ALA A 161 8.45 10.39 -11.35
C ALA A 161 8.89 9.75 -10.02
N PRO A 162 8.30 8.61 -9.62
CA PRO A 162 8.71 7.95 -8.38
C PRO A 162 10.01 7.18 -8.57
N ARG A 163 10.76 7.06 -7.50
CA ARG A 163 11.82 6.07 -7.34
C ARG A 163 11.74 5.45 -5.96
N PRO A 164 11.99 4.16 -5.82
CA PRO A 164 12.15 3.58 -4.50
C PRO A 164 13.46 4.08 -3.87
N ILE A 165 13.45 4.25 -2.56
CA ILE A 165 14.62 4.64 -1.77
C ILE A 165 14.70 3.81 -0.49
N LEU A 166 15.93 3.64 0.00
CA LEU A 166 16.25 3.20 1.35
C LEU A 166 16.63 4.45 2.16
N ALA A 167 15.67 5.11 2.77
CA ALA A 167 15.91 6.29 3.60
C ALA A 167 16.55 5.89 4.93
N ARG A 168 17.64 6.53 5.31
CA ARG A 168 18.39 6.26 6.54
C ARG A 168 18.40 7.43 7.52
N THR A 169 17.86 8.56 7.10
CA THR A 169 17.71 9.75 7.95
C THR A 169 16.26 10.25 7.94
N PRO A 170 15.80 10.91 9.00
CA PRO A 170 14.49 11.54 9.05
C PRO A 170 14.27 12.57 7.91
N GLU A 171 15.33 13.25 7.50
CA GLU A 171 15.33 14.26 6.44
C GLU A 171 15.02 13.62 5.08
N GLU A 172 15.62 12.47 4.77
CA GLU A 172 15.33 11.71 3.54
C GLU A 172 13.87 11.25 3.51
N VAL A 173 13.31 10.83 4.65
CA VAL A 173 11.88 10.48 4.76
C VAL A 173 11.02 11.71 4.52
N ARG A 174 11.31 12.86 5.15
CA ARG A 174 10.56 14.10 4.94
C ARG A 174 10.65 14.59 3.50
N ALA A 175 11.82 14.49 2.89
CA ALA A 175 12.01 14.83 1.47
C ALA A 175 11.24 13.91 0.52
N SER A 176 10.87 12.70 0.96
CA SER A 176 10.04 11.76 0.19
C SER A 176 8.55 12.01 0.31
N ALA A 177 8.11 13.03 1.07
CA ALA A 177 6.69 13.34 1.25
C ALA A 177 5.98 13.67 -0.08
N GLY A 178 4.65 13.59 -0.07
CA GLY A 178 3.79 13.91 -1.22
C GLY A 178 3.27 12.71 -1.99
N ASN A 179 2.28 12.97 -2.82
CA ASN A 179 1.58 11.95 -3.60
C ASN A 179 2.40 11.49 -4.81
N LYS A 180 2.44 10.19 -5.04
CA LYS A 180 3.12 9.57 -6.19
C LYS A 180 2.28 8.39 -6.70
N PRO A 181 1.15 8.64 -7.37
CA PRO A 181 0.24 7.59 -7.84
C PRO A 181 0.81 6.86 -9.07
N CYS A 182 2.05 6.43 -8.95
CA CYS A 182 2.76 5.67 -9.96
C CYS A 182 3.30 4.36 -9.40
N LEU A 183 3.45 3.39 -10.27
CA LEU A 183 4.15 2.15 -9.95
C LEU A 183 5.58 2.47 -9.51
N SER A 184 6.00 1.88 -8.40
CA SER A 184 7.35 2.03 -7.84
C SER A 184 7.83 0.68 -7.34
N PRO A 185 8.99 0.19 -7.78
CA PRO A 185 9.49 -1.15 -7.44
C PRO A 185 10.14 -1.19 -6.04
N ASN A 186 9.37 -0.89 -4.98
CA ASN A 186 9.88 -0.72 -3.62
C ASN A 186 10.57 -1.98 -3.07
N LEU A 187 10.14 -3.18 -3.46
CA LEU A 187 10.75 -4.43 -2.97
C LEU A 187 12.16 -4.65 -3.53
N ALA A 188 12.56 -3.96 -4.60
CA ALA A 188 13.95 -4.01 -5.08
C ALA A 188 14.95 -3.45 -4.07
N MET A 189 14.51 -2.56 -3.16
CA MET A 189 15.36 -1.96 -2.14
C MET A 189 15.82 -2.94 -1.04
N PHE A 190 15.28 -4.14 -0.98
CA PHE A 190 15.80 -5.17 -0.06
C PHE A 190 17.23 -5.58 -0.38
N ASP A 191 17.66 -5.53 -1.63
CA ASP A 191 19.06 -5.77 -2.00
C ASP A 191 19.98 -4.68 -1.44
N GLU A 192 19.56 -3.42 -1.52
CA GLU A 192 20.29 -2.29 -0.95
C GLU A 192 20.31 -2.36 0.58
N ALA A 193 19.16 -2.69 1.21
CA ALA A 193 19.08 -2.87 2.65
C ALA A 193 20.03 -3.98 3.15
N ARG A 194 20.11 -5.10 2.40
CA ARG A 194 21.08 -6.17 2.66
C ARG A 194 22.53 -5.69 2.56
N ALA A 195 22.87 -5.03 1.47
CA ALA A 195 24.22 -4.50 1.24
C ALA A 195 24.63 -3.47 2.31
N ALA A 196 23.66 -2.68 2.81
CA ALA A 196 23.87 -1.71 3.87
C ALA A 196 23.89 -2.31 5.30
N GLY A 197 23.66 -3.61 5.44
CA GLY A 197 23.66 -4.31 6.74
C GLY A 197 22.51 -3.92 7.66
N VAL A 198 21.38 -3.46 7.10
CA VAL A 198 20.18 -3.07 7.86
C VAL A 198 19.61 -4.27 8.63
N LYS A 199 19.30 -4.07 9.93
CA LYS A 199 18.74 -5.11 10.80
C LYS A 199 17.33 -4.78 11.29
N ARG A 200 16.98 -3.50 11.34
CA ARG A 200 15.66 -3.01 11.76
C ARG A 200 15.12 -2.12 10.65
N LEU A 201 14.02 -2.53 10.05
CA LEU A 201 13.53 -1.92 8.82
C LEU A 201 12.05 -1.57 8.95
N ALA A 202 11.65 -0.40 8.48
CA ALA A 202 10.26 -0.09 8.17
C ALA A 202 10.04 -0.12 6.65
N PHE A 203 8.92 -0.67 6.22
CA PHE A 203 8.51 -0.73 4.83
C PHE A 203 7.19 0.03 4.66
N ILE A 204 7.16 1.00 3.76
CA ILE A 204 5.96 1.72 3.36
C ILE A 204 5.57 1.26 1.96
N GLY A 205 4.35 0.73 1.80
CA GLY A 205 3.91 0.21 0.51
C GLY A 205 2.42 0.07 0.34
N THR A 206 2.03 -0.23 -0.89
CA THR A 206 0.65 -0.51 -1.30
C THR A 206 0.28 -1.98 -1.06
N GLY A 207 -1.01 -2.34 -1.14
CA GLY A 207 -1.50 -3.69 -0.81
C GLY A 207 -0.80 -4.81 -1.58
N CYS A 208 -0.59 -4.66 -2.88
CA CYS A 208 0.11 -5.66 -3.68
C CYS A 208 1.57 -5.83 -3.26
N GLN A 209 2.28 -4.75 -2.92
CA GLN A 209 3.66 -4.80 -2.43
C GLN A 209 3.72 -5.48 -1.06
N VAL A 210 2.80 -5.12 -0.17
CA VAL A 210 2.72 -5.72 1.18
C VAL A 210 2.38 -7.20 1.11
N HIS A 211 1.45 -7.62 0.23
CA HIS A 211 1.16 -9.04 0.05
C HIS A 211 2.41 -9.82 -0.36
N MET A 212 3.16 -9.33 -1.35
CA MET A 212 4.36 -10.00 -1.83
C MET A 212 5.48 -9.99 -0.78
N LEU A 213 5.62 -8.87 -0.05
CA LEU A 213 6.53 -8.78 1.08
C LEU A 213 6.19 -9.84 2.14
N ARG A 214 4.94 -9.93 2.58
CA ARG A 214 4.52 -10.90 3.61
C ARG A 214 4.73 -12.34 3.16
N ALA A 215 4.40 -12.64 1.90
CA ALA A 215 4.62 -13.97 1.35
C ALA A 215 6.11 -14.34 1.22
N ALA A 216 7.00 -13.37 1.07
CA ALA A 216 8.46 -13.55 1.01
C ALA A 216 9.17 -13.26 2.34
N GLN A 217 8.45 -12.79 3.36
CA GLN A 217 9.03 -12.26 4.60
C GLN A 217 10.02 -13.21 5.28
N PRO A 218 9.72 -14.49 5.48
CA PRO A 218 10.68 -15.38 6.16
C PRO A 218 12.02 -15.45 5.44
N ALA A 219 12.01 -15.50 4.10
CA ALA A 219 13.22 -15.53 3.30
C ALA A 219 13.98 -14.19 3.34
N ILE A 220 13.26 -13.07 3.31
CA ILE A 220 13.85 -11.73 3.41
C ILE A 220 14.49 -11.53 4.80
N GLU A 221 13.78 -11.87 5.87
CA GLU A 221 14.28 -11.76 7.23
C GLU A 221 15.54 -12.61 7.45
N GLN A 222 15.53 -13.83 6.96
CA GLN A 222 16.69 -14.71 7.01
C GLN A 222 17.87 -14.13 6.23
N ALA A 223 17.66 -13.70 4.99
CA ALA A 223 18.72 -13.22 4.10
C ALA A 223 19.37 -11.92 4.58
N LEU A 224 18.62 -11.05 5.23
CA LEU A 224 19.10 -9.79 5.79
C LEU A 224 19.52 -9.94 7.27
N GLY A 225 19.08 -11.01 7.94
CA GLY A 225 19.19 -11.17 9.38
C GLY A 225 18.41 -10.06 10.11
N LEU A 226 17.19 -9.77 9.64
CA LEU A 226 16.36 -8.73 10.26
C LEU A 226 15.93 -9.17 11.66
N THR A 227 16.04 -8.25 12.60
CA THR A 227 15.50 -8.40 13.95
C THR A 227 14.17 -7.65 14.13
N ARG A 228 13.85 -6.73 13.19
CA ARG A 228 12.61 -5.99 13.17
C ARG A 228 12.22 -5.64 11.73
N LEU A 229 10.95 -5.87 11.41
CA LEU A 229 10.33 -5.42 10.17
C LEU A 229 8.95 -4.84 10.52
N ASP A 230 8.80 -3.53 10.33
CA ASP A 230 7.54 -2.81 10.50
C ASP A 230 6.92 -2.55 9.13
N VAL A 231 5.63 -2.85 8.95
CA VAL A 231 4.95 -2.68 7.67
C VAL A 231 3.82 -1.67 7.79
N ILE A 232 4.04 -0.51 7.17
CA ILE A 232 3.10 0.61 7.13
C ILE A 232 2.39 0.57 5.78
N GLY A 233 1.10 0.30 5.80
CA GLY A 233 0.26 0.21 4.61
C GLY A 233 -0.28 1.57 4.18
N ILE A 234 -0.26 1.81 2.87
CA ILE A 234 -0.95 2.92 2.23
C ILE A 234 -2.12 2.34 1.44
N PRO A 235 -3.36 2.81 1.62
CA PRO A 235 -4.48 2.42 0.77
C PRO A 235 -4.20 2.78 -0.69
N CYS A 236 -4.64 1.92 -1.60
CA CYS A 236 -4.39 2.12 -3.02
C CYS A 236 -5.57 1.58 -3.82
N SER A 237 -6.24 2.44 -4.56
CA SER A 237 -7.28 2.03 -5.52
C SER A 237 -6.64 1.50 -6.81
N ASP A 238 -5.63 2.22 -7.28
CA ASP A 238 -4.91 1.97 -8.52
C ASP A 238 -3.62 2.80 -8.54
N ASN A 239 -2.75 2.47 -9.49
CA ASN A 239 -1.57 3.23 -9.84
C ASN A 239 -1.40 3.19 -11.35
N VAL A 240 -0.66 4.13 -11.89
CA VAL A 240 -0.34 4.22 -13.32
C VAL A 240 1.16 4.10 -13.55
N THR A 241 1.59 3.92 -14.80
CA THR A 241 2.99 4.10 -15.14
C THR A 241 3.33 5.60 -15.19
N TYR A 242 4.60 5.97 -15.13
CA TYR A 242 4.98 7.38 -15.22
C TYR A 242 4.54 8.06 -16.53
N PRO A 243 4.67 7.43 -17.72
CA PRO A 243 4.10 7.99 -18.94
C PRO A 243 2.56 8.16 -18.88
N ASP A 244 1.84 7.20 -18.28
CA ASP A 244 0.39 7.30 -18.12
C ASP A 244 0.00 8.43 -17.14
N LEU A 245 0.81 8.69 -16.09
CA LEU A 245 0.58 9.86 -15.23
C LEU A 245 0.78 11.17 -15.98
N THR A 246 1.83 11.26 -16.79
CA THR A 246 2.06 12.46 -17.62
C THR A 246 0.88 12.69 -18.55
N TYR A 247 0.46 11.65 -19.25
CA TYR A 247 -0.72 11.69 -20.12
C TYR A 247 -1.99 12.09 -19.34
N PHE A 248 -2.20 11.51 -18.15
CA PHE A 248 -3.34 11.88 -17.28
C PHE A 248 -3.36 13.37 -16.98
N LEU A 249 -2.22 13.93 -16.53
CA LEU A 249 -2.13 15.36 -16.21
C LEU A 249 -2.37 16.25 -17.44
N GLU A 250 -1.94 15.81 -18.63
CA GLU A 250 -2.22 16.49 -19.90
C GLU A 250 -3.71 16.49 -20.28
N GLN A 251 -4.49 15.51 -19.80
CA GLN A 251 -5.92 15.45 -20.06
C GLN A 251 -6.78 16.25 -19.07
N VAL A 252 -6.25 16.52 -17.85
CA VAL A 252 -7.03 17.12 -16.75
C VAL A 252 -6.60 18.52 -16.37
N SER A 253 -5.53 19.06 -16.97
CA SER A 253 -5.02 20.41 -16.73
C SER A 253 -4.90 21.20 -18.00
N GLU A 254 -5.20 22.49 -17.93
CA GLU A 254 -4.97 23.43 -19.05
C GLU A 254 -3.48 23.76 -19.23
N SER A 255 -2.68 23.63 -18.18
CA SER A 255 -1.24 23.96 -18.17
C SER A 255 -0.39 22.89 -17.48
N PRO A 256 -0.39 21.65 -17.98
CA PRO A 256 0.23 20.51 -17.30
C PRO A 256 1.74 20.68 -17.04
N GLY A 257 2.42 21.43 -17.90
CA GLY A 257 3.86 21.71 -17.78
C GLY A 257 4.26 22.58 -16.61
N THR A 258 3.33 23.32 -16.02
CA THR A 258 3.59 24.24 -14.89
C THR A 258 3.12 23.72 -13.53
N ILE A 259 2.53 22.51 -13.48
CA ILE A 259 2.08 21.87 -12.22
C ILE A 259 3.31 21.58 -11.35
N VAL A 260 3.33 22.11 -10.12
CA VAL A 260 4.37 21.84 -9.12
C VAL A 260 3.91 20.94 -7.99
N HIS A 261 2.60 20.79 -7.82
CA HIS A 261 1.99 19.95 -6.81
C HIS A 261 0.58 19.55 -7.23
N TYR A 262 0.17 18.31 -6.95
CA TYR A 262 -1.21 17.87 -7.13
C TYR A 262 -1.63 16.92 -6.03
N GLU A 263 -2.92 16.91 -5.71
CA GLU A 263 -3.53 16.05 -4.70
C GLU A 263 -4.92 15.59 -5.11
N PHE A 264 -5.17 14.30 -4.91
CA PHE A 264 -6.53 13.74 -4.92
C PHE A 264 -7.17 14.02 -3.57
N MET A 265 -8.19 14.88 -3.55
CA MET A 265 -8.79 15.40 -2.34
C MET A 265 -9.90 14.51 -1.78
N GLN A 266 -10.17 14.63 -0.48
CA GLN A 266 -11.22 13.89 0.23
C GLN A 266 -12.64 14.26 -0.23
N ASP A 267 -12.80 15.42 -0.86
CA ASP A 267 -14.05 15.88 -1.50
C ASP A 267 -14.23 15.35 -2.93
N TYR A 268 -13.41 14.34 -3.33
CA TYR A 268 -13.41 13.75 -4.66
C TYR A 268 -13.07 14.75 -5.77
N SER A 269 -12.15 15.66 -5.50
CA SER A 269 -11.55 16.53 -6.49
C SER A 269 -10.05 16.27 -6.63
N LEU A 270 -9.49 16.63 -7.76
CA LEU A 270 -8.06 16.79 -8.01
C LEU A 270 -7.73 18.28 -7.91
N LYS A 271 -6.81 18.63 -7.04
CA LYS A 271 -6.24 19.98 -6.98
C LYS A 271 -4.83 19.97 -7.53
N MET A 272 -4.55 20.89 -8.42
CA MET A 272 -3.24 21.07 -9.05
C MET A 272 -2.78 22.51 -8.81
N ARG A 273 -1.59 22.67 -8.22
CA ARG A 273 -0.98 23.98 -7.98
C ARG A 273 0.15 24.19 -8.98
N HIS A 274 0.15 25.33 -9.62
CA HIS A 274 1.10 25.73 -10.65
C HIS A 274 2.25 26.60 -10.09
N GLU A 275 3.30 26.81 -10.91
CA GLU A 275 4.49 27.58 -10.56
C GLU A 275 4.18 29.01 -10.13
N ASP A 276 3.19 29.64 -10.77
CA ASP A 276 2.71 30.99 -10.46
C ASP A 276 1.80 31.09 -9.23
N GLY A 277 1.52 29.93 -8.57
CA GLY A 277 0.62 29.83 -7.44
C GLY A 277 -0.86 29.63 -7.79
N HIS A 278 -1.22 29.67 -9.10
CA HIS A 278 -2.56 29.33 -9.53
C HIS A 278 -2.93 27.90 -9.10
N VAL A 279 -4.22 27.69 -8.81
CA VAL A 279 -4.76 26.37 -8.43
C VAL A 279 -5.89 26.01 -9.36
N GLU A 280 -5.71 24.95 -10.13
CA GLU A 280 -6.77 24.26 -10.84
C GLU A 280 -7.43 23.23 -9.92
N GLN A 281 -8.75 23.09 -10.02
CA GLN A 281 -9.50 22.05 -9.32
C GLN A 281 -10.50 21.41 -10.27
N LEU A 282 -10.46 20.08 -10.37
CA LEU A 282 -11.36 19.28 -11.19
C LEU A 282 -12.01 18.19 -10.33
N ASN A 283 -13.35 18.05 -10.38
CA ASN A 283 -14.02 16.96 -9.68
C ASN A 283 -13.81 15.62 -10.41
N PHE A 284 -13.77 14.52 -9.69
CA PHE A 284 -13.58 13.19 -10.30
C PHE A 284 -14.67 12.84 -11.32
N ILE A 285 -15.90 13.35 -11.11
CA ILE A 285 -17.00 13.12 -12.02
C ILE A 285 -16.79 13.81 -13.39
N ASP A 286 -15.97 14.84 -13.41
CA ASP A 286 -15.67 15.64 -14.62
C ASP A 286 -14.41 15.13 -15.35
N PHE A 287 -13.81 14.04 -14.88
CA PHE A 287 -12.65 13.46 -15.56
C PHE A 287 -13.04 12.97 -16.98
N PRO A 288 -12.21 13.21 -17.98
CA PRO A 288 -12.46 12.76 -19.37
C PRO A 288 -12.20 11.26 -19.49
N MET A 289 -13.10 10.44 -18.92
CA MET A 289 -12.92 8.98 -18.80
C MET A 289 -12.78 8.28 -20.15
N ASP A 290 -13.36 8.83 -21.20
CA ASP A 290 -13.21 8.39 -22.59
C ASP A 290 -11.77 8.48 -23.09
N ARG A 291 -11.02 9.49 -22.64
CA ARG A 291 -9.60 9.67 -22.96
C ARG A 291 -8.67 8.91 -22.02
N LEU A 292 -9.15 8.57 -20.83
CA LEU A 292 -8.37 7.87 -19.79
C LEU A 292 -8.50 6.34 -19.86
N GLU A 293 -9.17 5.82 -20.89
CA GLU A 293 -9.29 4.38 -21.09
C GLU A 293 -7.91 3.73 -21.21
N GLY A 294 -7.71 2.65 -20.45
CA GLY A 294 -6.49 1.83 -20.52
C GLY A 294 -5.25 2.39 -19.83
N ILE A 295 -5.31 3.54 -19.15
CA ILE A 295 -4.17 4.06 -18.37
C ILE A 295 -3.81 3.18 -17.17
N PHE A 296 -4.79 2.44 -16.62
CA PHE A 296 -4.55 1.57 -15.47
C PHE A 296 -4.03 0.20 -15.90
N PRO A 297 -2.94 -0.29 -15.29
CA PRO A 297 -2.47 -1.65 -15.51
C PRO A 297 -3.52 -2.70 -15.16
N SER A 298 -3.56 -3.79 -15.93
CA SER A 298 -4.50 -4.90 -15.67
C SER A 298 -4.38 -5.47 -14.26
N ALA A 299 -3.21 -5.40 -13.65
CA ALA A 299 -2.98 -5.77 -12.25
C ALA A 299 -3.80 -4.90 -11.28
N CYS A 300 -3.84 -3.57 -11.51
CA CYS A 300 -4.63 -2.65 -10.70
C CYS A 300 -6.13 -2.89 -10.88
N LEU A 301 -6.59 -3.10 -12.13
CA LEU A 301 -7.99 -3.41 -12.43
C LEU A 301 -8.48 -4.73 -11.82
N SER A 302 -7.58 -5.69 -11.56
CA SER A 302 -7.88 -6.96 -10.89
C SER A 302 -7.56 -6.98 -9.39
N CYS A 303 -7.06 -5.88 -8.83
CA CYS A 303 -6.73 -5.78 -7.41
C CYS A 303 -8.01 -5.79 -6.55
N PHE A 304 -7.92 -6.43 -5.39
CA PHE A 304 -9.01 -6.53 -4.42
C PHE A 304 -8.62 -6.02 -3.02
N ASP A 305 -7.38 -5.50 -2.86
CA ASP A 305 -6.87 -5.03 -1.56
C ASP A 305 -6.65 -3.51 -1.55
N TYR A 306 -7.74 -2.76 -1.46
CA TYR A 306 -7.68 -1.31 -1.26
C TYR A 306 -7.09 -0.95 0.10
N ALA A 307 -7.54 -1.64 1.15
CA ALA A 307 -7.26 -1.27 2.53
C ALA A 307 -5.88 -1.73 3.03
N ASN A 308 -5.07 -2.38 2.17
CA ASN A 308 -3.75 -2.91 2.54
C ASN A 308 -3.83 -3.84 3.76
N THR A 309 -4.59 -4.92 3.58
CA THR A 309 -5.11 -5.76 4.66
C THR A 309 -4.05 -6.55 5.42
N LEU A 310 -2.83 -6.67 4.89
CA LEU A 310 -1.73 -7.44 5.47
C LEU A 310 -0.63 -6.54 6.12
N ALA A 311 -0.85 -5.23 6.20
CA ALA A 311 0.06 -4.33 6.93
C ALA A 311 -0.03 -4.54 8.45
N ASP A 312 0.89 -3.98 9.22
CA ASP A 312 0.75 -3.89 10.68
C ASP A 312 -0.17 -2.73 11.06
N ILE A 313 -0.02 -1.61 10.35
CA ILE A 313 -0.85 -0.42 10.46
C ILE A 313 -1.15 0.11 9.06
N THR A 314 -2.38 0.52 8.80
CA THR A 314 -2.75 1.19 7.55
C THR A 314 -3.23 2.60 7.85
N ILE A 315 -2.72 3.58 7.08
CA ILE A 315 -3.05 4.99 7.25
C ILE A 315 -3.55 5.53 5.92
N GLY A 316 -4.80 5.93 5.90
CA GLY A 316 -5.48 6.43 4.71
C GLY A 316 -6.24 7.72 4.96
N TYR A 317 -6.76 8.31 3.90
CA TYR A 317 -7.44 9.60 3.98
C TYR A 317 -8.81 9.61 3.28
N MET A 318 -8.90 8.93 2.14
CA MET A 318 -10.17 8.90 1.41
C MET A 318 -11.24 8.40 2.35
N GLY A 319 -12.18 9.27 2.60
CA GLY A 319 -13.24 8.99 3.46
C GLY A 319 -13.20 9.45 4.88
N ALA A 320 -12.13 9.94 5.29
CA ALA A 320 -12.09 10.76 6.48
C ALA A 320 -12.67 12.16 6.18
N GLU A 321 -12.97 12.93 7.19
CA GLU A 321 -13.27 14.34 7.06
C GLU A 321 -12.10 15.12 6.45
N LEU A 322 -12.35 16.25 5.83
CA LEU A 322 -11.33 17.07 5.21
C LEU A 322 -10.21 17.43 6.21
N GLY A 323 -8.97 17.09 5.86
CA GLY A 323 -7.80 17.30 6.71
C GLY A 323 -7.56 16.19 7.76
N TRP A 324 -8.41 15.18 7.83
CA TRP A 324 -8.27 14.03 8.72
C TRP A 324 -7.80 12.78 7.97
N GLN A 325 -7.22 11.85 8.69
CA GLN A 325 -6.85 10.52 8.19
C GLN A 325 -7.47 9.45 9.07
N TRP A 326 -7.77 8.29 8.49
CA TRP A 326 -8.14 7.11 9.26
C TRP A 326 -6.93 6.18 9.42
N ILE A 327 -6.90 5.49 10.55
CA ILE A 327 -5.82 4.58 10.94
C ILE A 327 -6.44 3.24 11.31
N LEU A 328 -6.00 2.16 10.67
CA LEU A 328 -6.32 0.78 11.04
C LEU A 328 -5.10 0.17 11.75
N VAL A 329 -5.22 -0.08 13.03
CA VAL A 329 -4.25 -0.84 13.82
C VAL A 329 -4.63 -2.31 13.70
N ARG A 330 -3.73 -3.16 13.16
CA ARG A 330 -4.10 -4.53 12.81
C ARG A 330 -3.59 -5.59 13.77
N ASN A 331 -2.45 -5.36 14.39
CA ASN A 331 -1.81 -6.27 15.33
C ASN A 331 -1.00 -5.48 16.38
N ASP A 332 -0.33 -6.18 17.30
CA ASP A 332 0.45 -5.56 18.36
C ASP A 332 1.61 -4.71 17.86
N ARG A 333 2.20 -5.08 16.71
CA ARG A 333 3.23 -4.26 16.05
C ARG A 333 2.63 -2.95 15.52
N GLY A 334 1.45 -3.01 14.91
CA GLY A 334 0.68 -1.83 14.50
C GLY A 334 0.30 -0.95 15.69
N GLN A 335 -0.05 -1.55 16.84
CA GLN A 335 -0.30 -0.80 18.08
C GLN A 335 0.96 -0.12 18.60
N ALA A 336 2.10 -0.78 18.54
CA ALA A 336 3.37 -0.16 18.89
C ALA A 336 3.71 1.02 17.97
N LEU A 337 3.50 0.90 16.66
CA LEU A 337 3.66 1.99 15.69
C LEU A 337 2.70 3.16 15.97
N PHE A 338 1.43 2.85 16.27
CA PHE A 338 0.46 3.88 16.64
C PHE A 338 0.91 4.63 17.89
N ASN A 339 1.40 3.94 18.91
CA ASN A 339 1.87 4.55 20.14
C ASN A 339 3.08 5.49 19.93
N VAL A 340 3.91 5.23 18.93
CA VAL A 340 5.03 6.14 18.57
C VAL A 340 4.52 7.50 18.11
N ILE A 341 3.46 7.53 17.32
CA ILE A 341 2.96 8.78 16.69
C ILE A 341 1.80 9.41 17.47
N ALA A 342 1.07 8.66 18.29
CA ALA A 342 -0.12 9.11 19.00
C ALA A 342 0.06 10.42 19.81
N PRO A 343 1.21 10.68 20.48
CA PRO A 343 1.42 11.95 21.18
C PRO A 343 1.36 13.20 20.29
N GLU A 344 1.62 13.05 18.99
CA GLU A 344 1.64 14.15 18.03
C GLU A 344 0.29 14.30 17.30
N LEU A 345 -0.65 13.37 17.55
CA LEU A 345 -1.94 13.36 16.91
C LEU A 345 -3.00 14.15 17.68
N GLU A 346 -3.83 14.83 16.95
CA GLU A 346 -5.18 15.21 17.38
C GLU A 346 -6.12 14.06 16.99
N MET A 347 -6.80 13.50 17.99
CA MET A 347 -7.72 12.38 17.78
C MET A 347 -9.11 12.90 17.42
N GLY A 348 -9.65 12.43 16.31
CA GLY A 348 -11.02 12.68 15.87
C GLY A 348 -11.99 11.69 16.50
N ARG A 349 -13.26 12.01 16.41
CA ARG A 349 -14.34 11.17 16.93
C ARG A 349 -14.82 10.19 15.86
N LEU A 350 -14.53 8.92 16.05
CA LEU A 350 -15.28 7.87 15.38
C LEU A 350 -16.59 7.70 16.13
N THR A 351 -17.72 8.06 15.51
CA THR A 351 -18.97 8.10 16.20
C THR A 351 -19.53 6.71 16.46
N SER A 352 -20.24 6.06 15.59
CA SER A 352 -20.77 4.71 15.80
C SER A 352 -20.38 3.76 14.66
N ALA A 353 -20.65 2.47 14.81
CA ALA A 353 -20.44 1.51 13.73
C ALA A 353 -21.19 1.90 12.44
N GLY A 354 -22.43 2.44 12.57
CA GLY A 354 -23.21 2.95 11.44
C GLY A 354 -22.63 4.24 10.86
N ASP A 355 -22.02 5.09 11.68
CA ASP A 355 -21.35 6.30 11.24
C ASP A 355 -19.93 6.00 10.75
N ARG A 356 -19.28 4.93 11.22
CA ARG A 356 -18.07 4.40 10.59
C ARG A 356 -18.34 3.98 9.16
N ALA A 357 -19.44 3.33 8.90
CA ALA A 357 -19.86 2.97 7.54
C ALA A 357 -20.26 4.20 6.70
N ARG A 358 -20.65 5.31 7.32
CA ARG A 358 -20.92 6.60 6.66
C ARG A 358 -19.72 7.52 6.63
N GLY A 359 -18.87 7.48 7.65
CA GLY A 359 -17.69 8.32 7.79
C GLY A 359 -16.46 7.78 7.07
N MET A 360 -16.39 6.47 6.84
CA MET A 360 -15.55 5.92 5.78
C MET A 360 -16.40 5.99 4.52
N PRO A 361 -16.11 6.85 3.57
CA PRO A 361 -17.07 7.16 2.57
C PRO A 361 -17.50 5.92 1.84
N ARG A 362 -18.72 5.99 1.41
CA ARG A 362 -19.30 5.10 0.40
C ARG A 362 -18.30 4.76 -0.72
N TYR A 363 -17.39 5.69 -1.03
CA TYR A 363 -16.33 5.52 -2.02
C TYR A 363 -15.30 4.45 -1.60
N ILE A 364 -14.80 4.43 -0.36
CA ILE A 364 -13.92 3.35 0.12
C ILE A 364 -14.66 2.02 0.12
N GLN A 365 -15.92 2.00 0.51
CA GLN A 365 -16.73 0.79 0.44
C GLN A 365 -16.95 0.32 -1.00
N MET A 366 -16.99 1.22 -1.97
CA MET A 366 -17.03 0.88 -3.39
C MET A 366 -15.69 0.37 -3.93
N LEU A 367 -14.58 0.95 -3.46
CA LEU A 367 -13.23 0.57 -3.88
C LEU A 367 -12.72 -0.67 -3.14
N ALA A 368 -13.09 -0.85 -1.86
CA ALA A 368 -12.76 -2.06 -1.11
C ALA A 368 -13.56 -3.24 -1.67
N LYS A 369 -13.02 -3.85 -2.71
CA LYS A 369 -13.64 -5.00 -3.36
C LYS A 369 -13.62 -6.20 -2.41
N PRO A 370 -14.75 -6.92 -2.25
CA PRO A 370 -14.74 -8.16 -1.48
C PRO A 370 -13.78 -9.17 -2.12
N PRO A 371 -13.11 -10.02 -1.33
CA PRO A 371 -12.34 -11.14 -1.86
C PRO A 371 -13.22 -12.03 -2.74
N GLY A 372 -12.77 -12.41 -3.92
CA GLY A 372 -13.44 -13.41 -4.75
C GLY A 372 -14.29 -12.87 -5.91
N ARG A 373 -14.07 -11.66 -6.37
CA ARG A 373 -14.58 -11.21 -7.68
C ARG A 373 -13.50 -11.15 -8.72
#